data_fdb6d8bd64795237ebd27af8ea05e870
#
_entry.id   fdb6d8bd64795237ebd27af8ea05e870
#
_cell.length_a   1.000
_cell.length_b   1.000
_cell.length_c   1.000
_cell.angle_alpha   90.00
_cell.angle_beta   90.00
_cell.angle_gamma   90.00
#
_symmetry.space_group_name_H-M   'P 1'
#
loop_
_entity.id
_entity.type
_entity.pdbx_description
1 polymer ?
#
loop_
_entity_poly.entity_id
_entity_poly.type
_entity_poly.pdbx_seq_one_letter_code
_entity_poly.pdbx_strand_id
1 'polypeptide(L)'
;MYLLHKGDALEWMKTLPAASVDCVFVDLPYFGVVADDWDNQWKDRNEYLDWVVSLAHEWKRITKSNSSIFVFCDEKMEAYIQVRLDEIFLLLNKIVWYRKTNEMKKFAQNFRTFAPSTERALFYTTQQDVTGLVSIMPIIMKKFQKYFSDVIPLKDWNKVAKSLSVSNTAVRHWVNYPTQPSLPNKKNYERLQVLYPQLYKSYDEISKEYEALRLEHEALRRPFNADNKTFDVLEFPAYDDSAGILEHATPKPVSLCRRIISVITNPDQVVLDCCMGLGSAGVAAVELGRHFLGCDNDPKYFAIAEKHIERAAQSPSFYTLPNNRMHLTAFGVESAEVIPLQSNLFAEVPAAKLGGK
;
A
#
# COMPACT_ATOMS: atom_id res chain seq x y z
N MET A 1 0.43 15.55 -7.47
CA MET A 1 -0.35 15.59 -8.74
C MET A 1 -1.64 14.78 -8.59
N TYR A 2 -2.74 15.18 -9.25
CA TYR A 2 -3.97 14.39 -9.25
C TYR A 2 -4.66 14.45 -10.62
N LEU A 3 -5.43 13.40 -10.91
CA LEU A 3 -6.30 13.31 -12.09
C LEU A 3 -7.67 12.80 -11.62
N LEU A 4 -8.72 13.52 -11.95
CA LEU A 4 -10.09 13.18 -11.57
C LEU A 4 -10.92 12.90 -12.83
N HIS A 5 -11.75 11.87 -12.76
CA HIS A 5 -12.68 11.48 -13.82
C HIS A 5 -14.11 11.45 -13.31
N LYS A 6 -15.01 12.16 -14.00
CA LYS A 6 -16.45 12.11 -13.74
C LYS A 6 -17.10 11.11 -14.69
N GLY A 7 -17.51 9.97 -14.18
CA GLY A 7 -18.12 8.92 -14.99
C GLY A 7 -18.10 7.55 -14.35
N ASP A 8 -18.37 6.54 -15.18
CA ASP A 8 -18.32 5.14 -14.74
C ASP A 8 -16.89 4.68 -14.43
N ALA A 9 -16.71 4.12 -13.25
CA ALA A 9 -15.41 3.69 -12.75
C ALA A 9 -14.79 2.59 -13.61
N LEU A 10 -15.60 1.60 -14.04
CA LEU A 10 -15.11 0.45 -14.81
C LEU A 10 -14.66 0.88 -16.21
N GLU A 11 -15.47 1.71 -16.89
CA GLU A 11 -15.11 2.22 -18.22
C GLU A 11 -13.87 3.11 -18.16
N TRP A 12 -13.77 3.96 -17.14
CA TRP A 12 -12.58 4.78 -16.97
C TRP A 12 -11.32 3.96 -16.70
N MET A 13 -11.39 3.00 -15.78
CA MET A 13 -10.20 2.18 -15.45
C MET A 13 -9.67 1.42 -16.66
N LYS A 14 -10.53 1.00 -17.62
CA LYS A 14 -10.09 0.38 -18.88
C LYS A 14 -9.15 1.27 -19.71
N THR A 15 -9.24 2.59 -19.53
CA THR A 15 -8.37 3.55 -20.22
C THR A 15 -7.01 3.74 -19.55
N LEU A 16 -6.87 3.33 -18.29
CA LEU A 16 -5.62 3.46 -17.54
C LEU A 16 -4.59 2.41 -17.98
N PRO A 17 -3.29 2.76 -18.02
CA PRO A 17 -2.25 1.82 -18.37
C PRO A 17 -2.15 0.67 -17.38
N ALA A 18 -1.79 -0.53 -17.86
CA ALA A 18 -1.46 -1.65 -17.00
C ALA A 18 -0.24 -1.33 -16.12
N ALA A 19 -0.22 -1.87 -14.89
CA ALA A 19 0.89 -1.72 -13.95
C ALA A 19 1.31 -0.26 -13.67
N SER A 20 0.35 0.67 -13.64
CA SER A 20 0.58 2.10 -13.41
C SER A 20 0.23 2.58 -11.99
N VAL A 21 -0.53 1.79 -11.22
CA VAL A 21 -1.05 2.13 -9.89
C VAL A 21 -0.29 1.38 -8.81
N ASP A 22 0.11 2.09 -7.74
CA ASP A 22 0.81 1.50 -6.59
C ASP A 22 -0.15 1.07 -5.47
N CYS A 23 -1.30 1.73 -5.38
CA CYS A 23 -2.30 1.45 -4.34
C CYS A 23 -3.72 1.69 -4.86
N VAL A 24 -4.60 0.72 -4.67
CA VAL A 24 -6.05 0.93 -4.72
C VAL A 24 -6.53 1.15 -3.29
N PHE A 25 -7.19 2.28 -3.06
CA PHE A 25 -7.81 2.61 -1.79
C PHE A 25 -9.26 3.00 -2.08
N VAL A 26 -10.20 2.13 -1.79
CA VAL A 26 -11.58 2.29 -2.23
C VAL A 26 -12.56 2.09 -1.09
N ASP A 27 -13.57 2.93 -1.05
CA ASP A 27 -14.77 2.79 -0.22
C ASP A 27 -15.94 2.41 -1.12
N LEU A 28 -16.25 1.11 -1.17
CA LEU A 28 -17.31 0.60 -2.04
C LEU A 28 -18.68 1.11 -1.59
N PRO A 29 -19.63 1.37 -2.51
CA PRO A 29 -21.03 1.54 -2.15
C PRO A 29 -21.52 0.39 -1.27
N TYR A 30 -22.31 0.69 -0.23
CA TYR A 30 -22.79 -0.30 0.72
C TYR A 30 -24.14 -0.81 0.27
N PHE A 31 -24.20 -1.96 -0.32
CA PHE A 31 -25.39 -2.55 -0.95
C PHE A 31 -26.63 -2.48 -0.05
N GLY A 32 -27.59 -1.57 -0.40
CA GLY A 32 -28.88 -1.43 0.29
C GLY A 32 -28.81 -0.90 1.72
N VAL A 33 -27.78 -0.16 2.11
CA VAL A 33 -27.63 0.41 3.47
C VAL A 33 -28.19 1.82 3.55
N VAL A 34 -28.00 2.62 2.51
CA VAL A 34 -28.48 4.00 2.39
C VAL A 34 -29.61 4.07 1.37
N ALA A 35 -30.55 5.02 1.54
CA ALA A 35 -31.68 5.16 0.62
C ALA A 35 -31.34 5.84 -0.72
N ASP A 36 -30.07 6.19 -0.94
CA ASP A 36 -29.60 6.86 -2.14
C ASP A 36 -29.48 5.89 -3.33
N ASP A 37 -29.69 6.41 -4.54
CA ASP A 37 -29.72 5.63 -5.79
C ASP A 37 -28.38 4.89 -6.04
N TRP A 38 -27.25 5.50 -5.68
CA TRP A 38 -25.92 4.89 -5.84
C TRP A 38 -25.71 3.62 -4.99
N ASP A 39 -26.46 3.45 -3.89
CA ASP A 39 -26.39 2.28 -3.00
C ASP A 39 -27.43 1.21 -3.36
N ASN A 40 -28.40 1.54 -4.24
CA ASN A 40 -29.54 0.72 -4.61
C ASN A 40 -29.62 0.42 -6.11
N GLN A 41 -28.51 0.57 -6.85
CA GLN A 41 -28.49 0.39 -8.30
C GLN A 41 -28.44 -1.08 -8.76
N TRP A 42 -28.17 -2.02 -7.88
CA TRP A 42 -28.11 -3.45 -8.19
C TRP A 42 -29.40 -4.16 -7.80
N LYS A 43 -29.86 -5.05 -8.67
CA LYS A 43 -31.09 -5.82 -8.48
C LYS A 43 -31.01 -6.74 -7.26
N ASP A 44 -29.85 -7.37 -7.08
CA ASP A 44 -29.59 -8.29 -5.98
C ASP A 44 -28.12 -8.32 -5.59
N ARG A 45 -27.81 -9.05 -4.53
CA ARG A 45 -26.46 -9.19 -4.00
C ARG A 45 -25.47 -9.79 -5.02
N ASN A 46 -25.90 -10.71 -5.89
CA ASN A 46 -25.00 -11.34 -6.83
C ASN A 46 -24.58 -10.35 -7.91
N GLU A 47 -25.51 -9.54 -8.41
CA GLU A 47 -25.20 -8.47 -9.37
C GLU A 47 -24.21 -7.45 -8.78
N TYR A 48 -24.38 -7.06 -7.50
CA TYR A 48 -23.42 -6.23 -6.78
C TYR A 48 -22.04 -6.90 -6.70
N LEU A 49 -21.98 -8.18 -6.31
CA LEU A 49 -20.72 -8.91 -6.20
C LEU A 49 -20.04 -9.10 -7.56
N ASP A 50 -20.77 -9.34 -8.63
CA ASP A 50 -20.24 -9.44 -9.99
C ASP A 50 -19.67 -8.11 -10.48
N TRP A 51 -20.29 -6.98 -10.09
CA TRP A 51 -19.74 -5.64 -10.32
C TRP A 51 -18.43 -5.45 -9.54
N VAL A 52 -18.37 -5.80 -8.25
CA VAL A 52 -17.13 -5.74 -7.44
C VAL A 52 -16.02 -6.58 -8.07
N VAL A 53 -16.33 -7.79 -8.56
CA VAL A 53 -15.37 -8.66 -9.26
C VAL A 53 -14.87 -8.00 -10.55
N SER A 54 -15.74 -7.33 -11.29
CA SER A 54 -15.35 -6.61 -12.50
C SER A 54 -14.37 -5.48 -12.21
N LEU A 55 -14.61 -4.70 -11.14
CA LEU A 55 -13.64 -3.71 -10.64
C LEU A 55 -12.32 -4.38 -10.24
N ALA A 56 -12.37 -5.51 -9.54
CA ALA A 56 -11.19 -6.22 -9.05
C ALA A 56 -10.29 -6.72 -10.19
N HIS A 57 -10.87 -7.16 -11.31
CA HIS A 57 -10.10 -7.52 -12.50
C HIS A 57 -9.37 -6.33 -13.10
N GLU A 58 -10.00 -5.14 -13.15
CA GLU A 58 -9.33 -3.93 -13.57
C GLU A 58 -8.26 -3.49 -12.55
N TRP A 59 -8.54 -3.55 -11.24
CA TRP A 59 -7.51 -3.29 -10.23
C TRP A 59 -6.28 -4.18 -10.44
N LYS A 60 -6.49 -5.50 -10.69
CA LYS A 60 -5.38 -6.42 -10.96
C LYS A 60 -4.58 -6.04 -12.20
N ARG A 61 -5.23 -5.56 -13.25
CA ARG A 61 -4.58 -5.16 -14.50
C ARG A 61 -3.75 -3.90 -14.35
N ILE A 62 -4.32 -2.87 -13.67
CA ILE A 62 -3.69 -1.54 -13.58
C ILE A 62 -2.67 -1.44 -12.44
N THR A 63 -2.72 -2.33 -11.45
CA THR A 63 -1.77 -2.29 -10.33
C THR A 63 -0.44 -2.95 -10.66
N LYS A 64 0.62 -2.44 -10.04
CA LYS A 64 1.96 -3.03 -10.08
C LYS A 64 1.98 -4.35 -9.28
N SER A 65 2.99 -5.18 -9.52
CA SER A 65 3.13 -6.49 -8.85
C SER A 65 3.34 -6.39 -7.32
N ASN A 66 3.80 -5.24 -6.83
CA ASN A 66 4.05 -4.97 -5.40
C ASN A 66 3.06 -3.97 -4.81
N SER A 67 1.85 -3.91 -5.34
CA SER A 67 0.82 -2.96 -4.92
C SER A 67 0.03 -3.42 -3.70
N SER A 68 -0.61 -2.44 -3.07
CA SER A 68 -1.57 -2.60 -1.99
C SER A 68 -2.99 -2.38 -2.50
N ILE A 69 -3.95 -3.17 -2.02
CA ILE A 69 -5.38 -2.97 -2.29
C ILE A 69 -6.11 -2.92 -0.97
N PHE A 70 -6.74 -1.79 -0.68
CA PHE A 70 -7.46 -1.55 0.56
C PHE A 70 -8.92 -1.22 0.25
N VAL A 71 -9.84 -2.09 0.70
CA VAL A 71 -11.25 -2.04 0.34
C VAL A 71 -12.10 -1.91 1.59
N PHE A 72 -12.75 -0.75 1.78
CA PHE A 72 -13.80 -0.64 2.77
C PHE A 72 -15.08 -1.30 2.25
N CYS A 73 -15.82 -1.92 3.14
CA CYS A 73 -17.07 -2.59 2.82
C CYS A 73 -18.01 -2.65 4.03
N ASP A 74 -19.30 -2.79 3.76
CA ASP A 74 -20.31 -3.04 4.80
C ASP A 74 -20.06 -4.37 5.52
N GLU A 75 -20.28 -4.41 6.84
CA GLU A 75 -20.03 -5.59 7.66
C GLU A 75 -20.84 -6.81 7.24
N LYS A 76 -22.04 -6.61 6.66
CA LYS A 76 -22.91 -7.71 6.20
C LYS A 76 -22.44 -8.27 4.85
N MET A 77 -21.72 -7.45 4.07
CA MET A 77 -21.20 -7.83 2.76
C MET A 77 -19.75 -8.29 2.82
N GLU A 78 -19.00 -7.99 3.89
CA GLU A 78 -17.57 -8.30 4.04
C GLU A 78 -17.22 -9.74 3.64
N ALA A 79 -17.92 -10.72 4.21
CA ALA A 79 -17.60 -12.13 3.95
C ALA A 79 -17.82 -12.54 2.48
N TYR A 80 -18.87 -12.01 1.85
CA TYR A 80 -19.17 -12.30 0.44
C TYR A 80 -18.17 -11.64 -0.50
N ILE A 81 -17.80 -10.38 -0.23
CA ILE A 81 -16.79 -9.65 -0.98
C ILE A 81 -15.43 -10.35 -0.82
N GLN A 82 -15.06 -10.72 0.41
CA GLN A 82 -13.81 -11.43 0.68
C GLN A 82 -13.70 -12.71 -0.16
N VAL A 83 -14.69 -13.58 -0.15
CA VAL A 83 -14.66 -14.84 -0.90
C VAL A 83 -14.41 -14.60 -2.38
N ARG A 84 -14.99 -13.56 -2.98
CA ARG A 84 -14.77 -13.21 -4.39
C ARG A 84 -13.38 -12.62 -4.64
N LEU A 85 -12.91 -11.77 -3.74
CA LEU A 85 -11.59 -11.12 -3.89
C LEU A 85 -10.43 -12.07 -3.60
N ASP A 86 -10.61 -13.07 -2.72
CA ASP A 86 -9.59 -14.10 -2.40
C ASP A 86 -9.23 -14.96 -3.64
N GLU A 87 -10.11 -15.05 -4.64
CA GLU A 87 -9.83 -15.72 -5.92
C GLU A 87 -8.86 -14.90 -6.81
N ILE A 88 -8.74 -13.59 -6.57
CA ILE A 88 -7.99 -12.65 -7.41
C ILE A 88 -6.71 -12.15 -6.72
N PHE A 89 -6.77 -11.91 -5.41
CA PHE A 89 -5.75 -11.28 -4.60
C PHE A 89 -5.40 -12.13 -3.38
N LEU A 90 -4.26 -11.83 -2.76
CA LEU A 90 -3.85 -12.41 -1.49
C LEU A 90 -4.30 -11.52 -0.34
N LEU A 91 -5.19 -12.02 0.53
CA LEU A 91 -5.59 -11.33 1.76
C LEU A 91 -4.41 -11.25 2.74
N LEU A 92 -4.13 -10.06 3.22
CA LEU A 92 -3.11 -9.79 4.24
C LEU A 92 -3.73 -9.62 5.62
N ASN A 93 -4.73 -8.74 5.73
CA ASN A 93 -5.41 -8.45 6.99
C ASN A 93 -6.88 -8.13 6.76
N LYS A 94 -7.68 -8.43 7.78
CA LYS A 94 -9.02 -7.87 7.98
C LYS A 94 -8.88 -6.73 8.97
N ILE A 95 -9.25 -5.52 8.55
CA ILE A 95 -9.09 -4.31 9.35
C ILE A 95 -10.45 -3.90 9.93
N VAL A 96 -10.43 -3.54 11.19
CA VAL A 96 -11.59 -3.03 11.91
C VAL A 96 -11.36 -1.55 12.21
N TRP A 97 -12.19 -0.68 11.67
CA TRP A 97 -12.22 0.71 12.12
C TRP A 97 -13.26 0.84 13.23
N TYR A 98 -12.79 1.11 14.46
CA TYR A 98 -13.63 1.46 15.58
C TYR A 98 -13.92 2.97 15.57
N ARG A 99 -15.21 3.30 15.37
CA ARG A 99 -15.69 4.68 15.33
C ARG A 99 -15.90 5.18 16.76
N LYS A 100 -15.04 6.08 17.22
CA LYS A 100 -15.27 6.78 18.50
C LYS A 100 -16.50 7.67 18.40
N THR A 101 -17.64 7.21 18.83
CA THR A 101 -18.84 8.04 18.92
C THR A 101 -19.34 8.10 20.36
N ASN A 102 -19.57 9.33 20.83
CA ASN A 102 -20.23 9.56 22.14
C ASN A 102 -21.77 9.52 22.02
N GLU A 103 -22.33 9.43 20.79
CA GLU A 103 -23.75 9.63 20.53
C GLU A 103 -24.59 8.35 20.52
N MET A 104 -23.98 7.19 20.50
CA MET A 104 -24.69 5.89 20.44
C MET A 104 -25.60 5.65 21.64
N LYS A 105 -25.40 6.33 22.76
CA LYS A 105 -26.23 6.18 23.97
C LYS A 105 -27.70 6.57 23.74
N LYS A 106 -28.01 7.45 22.81
CA LYS A 106 -29.39 7.93 22.56
C LYS A 106 -30.23 6.93 21.78
N PHE A 107 -29.63 6.10 20.96
CA PHE A 107 -30.33 5.17 20.07
C PHE A 107 -30.34 3.71 20.57
N ALA A 108 -29.47 3.37 21.53
CA ALA A 108 -29.28 2.00 22.01
C ALA A 108 -30.57 1.34 22.53
N GLN A 109 -31.53 2.11 23.04
CA GLN A 109 -32.80 1.59 23.60
C GLN A 109 -33.73 1.01 22.55
N ASN A 110 -33.61 1.40 21.28
CA ASN A 110 -34.46 0.96 20.17
C ASN A 110 -33.87 -0.22 19.38
N PHE A 111 -32.59 -0.56 19.59
CA PHE A 111 -31.97 -1.70 18.89
C PHE A 111 -32.41 -3.03 19.50
N ARG A 112 -32.64 -4.01 18.62
CA ARG A 112 -32.84 -5.43 18.98
C ARG A 112 -31.59 -6.26 18.67
N THR A 113 -30.50 -5.59 18.28
CA THR A 113 -29.16 -6.12 17.98
C THR A 113 -28.12 -5.26 18.66
N PHE A 114 -26.87 -5.67 18.64
CA PHE A 114 -25.77 -4.80 19.06
C PHE A 114 -25.69 -3.57 18.16
N ALA A 115 -25.45 -2.41 18.75
CA ALA A 115 -25.28 -1.17 18.00
C ALA A 115 -23.98 -1.20 17.19
N PRO A 116 -24.01 -0.90 15.86
CA PRO A 116 -22.83 -0.93 15.01
C PRO A 116 -21.87 0.20 15.40
N SER A 117 -20.71 -0.15 15.91
CA SER A 117 -19.66 0.80 16.33
C SER A 117 -18.40 0.69 15.48
N THR A 118 -18.39 -0.21 14.52
CA THR A 118 -17.23 -0.51 13.69
C THR A 118 -17.59 -0.51 12.21
N GLU A 119 -16.58 -0.30 11.37
CA GLU A 119 -16.61 -0.58 9.95
C GLU A 119 -15.49 -1.55 9.59
N ARG A 120 -15.61 -2.18 8.42
CA ARG A 120 -14.71 -3.23 7.97
C ARG A 120 -13.92 -2.77 6.76
N ALA A 121 -12.68 -3.23 6.68
CA ALA A 121 -11.91 -3.15 5.46
C ALA A 121 -11.06 -4.41 5.26
N LEU A 122 -10.86 -4.75 4.01
CA LEU A 122 -10.04 -5.87 3.57
C LEU A 122 -8.76 -5.32 2.97
N PHE A 123 -7.63 -5.82 3.44
CA PHE A 123 -6.31 -5.40 2.98
C PHE A 123 -5.66 -6.54 2.20
N TYR A 124 -5.41 -6.30 0.91
CA TYR A 124 -4.86 -7.26 -0.04
C TYR A 124 -3.56 -6.80 -0.67
N THR A 125 -2.89 -7.74 -1.32
CA THR A 125 -1.81 -7.48 -2.27
C THR A 125 -2.03 -8.26 -3.57
N THR A 126 -1.49 -7.72 -4.66
CA THR A 126 -1.42 -8.42 -5.96
C THR A 126 -0.29 -9.45 -6.01
N GLN A 127 0.64 -9.40 -5.07
CA GLN A 127 1.78 -10.28 -4.99
C GLN A 127 1.31 -11.71 -4.69
N GLN A 128 1.43 -12.60 -5.67
CA GLN A 128 0.97 -14.01 -5.55
C GLN A 128 1.88 -14.89 -4.71
N ASP A 129 3.00 -14.39 -4.24
CA ASP A 129 3.88 -15.17 -3.41
C ASP A 129 3.27 -15.30 -2.01
N VAL A 130 2.67 -16.46 -1.76
CA VAL A 130 2.09 -16.88 -0.47
C VAL A 130 3.12 -16.82 0.66
N THR A 131 4.38 -16.84 0.29
CA THR A 131 5.50 -16.55 1.18
C THR A 131 5.76 -15.04 1.30
N GLY A 132 4.85 -14.19 0.87
CA GLY A 132 4.93 -12.72 0.84
C GLY A 132 5.24 -12.04 2.17
N LEU A 133 5.10 -12.76 3.27
CA LEU A 133 5.85 -12.53 4.50
C LEU A 133 7.32 -12.95 4.33
N VAL A 134 7.63 -13.78 3.37
CA VAL A 134 8.96 -14.31 3.06
C VAL A 134 9.34 -13.86 1.65
N SER A 135 9.36 -12.55 1.49
CA SER A 135 10.45 -11.86 0.82
C SER A 135 10.96 -12.49 -0.49
N ILE A 136 10.82 -11.73 -1.56
CA ILE A 136 11.76 -11.70 -2.69
C ILE A 136 13.23 -11.68 -2.19
N MET A 137 13.46 -11.22 -0.94
CA MET A 137 14.74 -11.25 -0.23
C MET A 137 15.52 -12.57 -0.40
N PRO A 138 14.93 -13.78 -0.28
CA PRO A 138 15.70 -14.99 -0.45
C PRO A 138 16.26 -15.18 -1.86
N ILE A 139 15.58 -14.74 -2.90
CA ILE A 139 16.02 -14.94 -4.28
C ILE A 139 17.20 -14.04 -4.61
N ILE A 140 17.08 -12.75 -4.32
CA ILE A 140 18.11 -11.75 -4.59
C ILE A 140 19.31 -11.99 -3.67
N MET A 141 19.08 -12.18 -2.39
CA MET A 141 20.15 -12.36 -1.42
C MET A 141 20.75 -13.77 -1.42
N LYS A 142 20.15 -14.77 -2.08
CA LYS A 142 20.77 -16.09 -2.28
C LYS A 142 22.12 -16.02 -2.98
N LYS A 143 22.27 -15.14 -3.96
CA LYS A 143 23.58 -14.92 -4.60
C LYS A 143 24.62 -14.43 -3.61
N PHE A 144 24.22 -13.49 -2.74
CA PHE A 144 25.07 -12.96 -1.69
C PHE A 144 25.42 -14.04 -0.65
N GLN A 145 24.43 -14.72 -0.11
CA GLN A 145 24.65 -15.80 0.86
C GLN A 145 25.44 -16.95 0.27
N LYS A 146 25.27 -17.23 -1.03
CA LYS A 146 26.04 -18.27 -1.71
C LYS A 146 27.56 -18.03 -1.64
N TYR A 147 28.02 -16.78 -1.72
CA TYR A 147 29.42 -16.43 -1.55
C TYR A 147 30.01 -16.90 -0.22
N PHE A 148 29.21 -16.85 0.87
CA PHE A 148 29.60 -17.35 2.17
C PHE A 148 29.36 -18.86 2.31
N SER A 149 28.23 -19.38 1.86
CA SER A 149 27.86 -20.78 2.04
C SER A 149 28.72 -21.75 1.25
N ASP A 150 29.25 -21.32 0.10
CA ASP A 150 30.16 -22.12 -0.71
C ASP A 150 31.52 -22.31 -0.01
N VAL A 151 31.87 -21.39 0.92
CA VAL A 151 33.17 -21.39 1.61
C VAL A 151 33.06 -21.86 3.06
N ILE A 152 31.97 -21.55 3.75
CA ILE A 152 31.75 -21.85 5.17
C ILE A 152 30.76 -23.00 5.34
N PRO A 153 31.22 -24.26 5.52
CA PRO A 153 30.31 -25.40 5.64
C PRO A 153 29.43 -25.33 6.89
N LEU A 154 28.23 -25.91 6.81
CA LEU A 154 27.28 -25.96 7.92
C LEU A 154 27.89 -26.48 9.24
N LYS A 155 28.73 -27.53 9.15
CA LYS A 155 29.42 -28.14 10.28
C LYS A 155 30.37 -27.18 11.04
N ASP A 156 30.82 -26.10 10.37
CA ASP A 156 31.79 -25.16 10.93
C ASP A 156 31.12 -23.94 11.56
N TRP A 157 29.81 -23.73 11.43
CA TRP A 157 29.12 -22.53 11.93
C TRP A 157 29.35 -22.29 13.44
N ASN A 158 29.29 -23.36 14.28
CA ASN A 158 29.56 -23.26 15.70
C ASN A 158 31.02 -22.87 15.99
N LYS A 159 31.96 -23.35 15.19
CA LYS A 159 33.36 -23.00 15.29
C LYS A 159 33.60 -21.55 14.92
N VAL A 160 32.98 -21.09 13.82
CA VAL A 160 33.00 -19.68 13.37
C VAL A 160 32.41 -18.76 14.44
N ALA A 161 31.26 -19.10 14.99
CA ALA A 161 30.61 -18.32 16.03
C ALA A 161 31.51 -18.14 17.27
N LYS A 162 32.12 -19.22 17.74
CA LYS A 162 33.09 -19.17 18.86
C LYS A 162 34.32 -18.33 18.52
N SER A 163 34.92 -18.54 17.35
CA SER A 163 36.13 -17.82 16.93
C SER A 163 35.90 -16.32 16.81
N LEU A 164 34.71 -15.88 16.41
CA LEU A 164 34.38 -14.49 16.23
C LEU A 164 33.71 -13.86 17.46
N SER A 165 33.40 -14.65 18.49
CA SER A 165 32.65 -14.23 19.68
C SER A 165 31.26 -13.66 19.32
N VAL A 166 30.55 -14.31 18.39
CA VAL A 166 29.21 -13.97 17.95
C VAL A 166 28.23 -15.12 18.19
N SER A 167 26.95 -14.88 18.11
CA SER A 167 25.95 -15.95 18.19
C SER A 167 25.93 -16.82 16.93
N ASN A 168 25.50 -18.07 17.08
CA ASN A 168 25.23 -18.94 15.93
C ASN A 168 24.20 -18.34 14.97
N THR A 169 23.23 -17.61 15.50
CA THR A 169 22.22 -16.91 14.72
C THR A 169 22.87 -15.86 13.81
N ALA A 170 23.86 -15.10 14.29
CA ALA A 170 24.59 -14.15 13.47
C ALA A 170 25.26 -14.82 12.27
N VAL A 171 25.95 -15.95 12.48
CA VAL A 171 26.59 -16.72 11.40
C VAL A 171 25.54 -17.22 10.40
N ARG A 172 24.40 -17.70 10.88
CA ARG A 172 23.30 -18.14 10.00
C ARG A 172 22.78 -17.00 9.12
N HIS A 173 22.65 -15.77 9.65
CA HIS A 173 22.23 -14.61 8.86
C HIS A 173 23.19 -14.30 7.71
N TRP A 174 24.49 -14.57 7.87
CA TRP A 174 25.47 -14.37 6.80
C TRP A 174 25.41 -15.45 5.74
N VAL A 175 25.20 -16.71 6.15
CA VAL A 175 25.42 -17.90 5.31
C VAL A 175 24.13 -18.44 4.69
N ASN A 176 23.05 -18.57 5.44
CA ASN A 176 21.83 -19.25 4.98
C ASN A 176 20.57 -18.93 5.80
N TYR A 177 20.33 -17.68 6.17
CA TYR A 177 19.09 -17.33 6.85
C TYR A 177 18.09 -16.72 5.85
N PRO A 178 16.96 -17.40 5.58
CA PRO A 178 16.10 -17.04 4.43
C PRO A 178 15.38 -15.70 4.59
N THR A 179 15.12 -15.26 5.82
CA THR A 179 14.26 -14.09 6.06
C THR A 179 15.01 -12.81 6.40
N GLN A 180 16.23 -12.92 6.92
CA GLN A 180 17.01 -11.77 7.39
C GLN A 180 18.50 -11.94 7.07
N PRO A 181 18.88 -11.99 5.79
CA PRO A 181 20.30 -12.03 5.43
C PRO A 181 20.98 -10.73 5.87
N SER A 182 22.18 -10.82 6.40
CA SER A 182 22.96 -9.68 6.81
C SER A 182 24.43 -9.84 6.44
N LEU A 183 25.13 -8.70 6.28
CA LEU A 183 26.57 -8.69 6.11
C LEU A 183 27.25 -8.74 7.50
N PRO A 184 28.30 -9.54 7.72
CA PRO A 184 29.15 -9.39 8.89
C PRO A 184 29.76 -7.98 8.92
N ASN A 185 29.99 -7.42 10.12
CA ASN A 185 30.72 -6.14 10.19
C ASN A 185 32.18 -6.33 9.71
N LYS A 186 32.84 -5.25 9.38
CA LYS A 186 34.21 -5.25 8.79
C LYS A 186 35.18 -6.11 9.60
N LYS A 187 35.23 -5.91 10.91
CA LYS A 187 36.10 -6.66 11.82
C LYS A 187 35.87 -8.18 11.77
N ASN A 188 34.59 -8.60 11.75
CA ASN A 188 34.25 -10.01 11.67
C ASN A 188 34.52 -10.58 10.29
N TYR A 189 34.29 -9.81 9.23
CA TYR A 189 34.60 -10.23 7.87
C TYR A 189 36.09 -10.45 7.64
N GLU A 190 36.95 -9.54 8.09
CA GLU A 190 38.42 -9.67 8.02
C GLU A 190 38.90 -10.88 8.79
N ARG A 191 38.32 -11.16 9.96
CA ARG A 191 38.61 -12.41 10.72
C ARG A 191 38.12 -13.67 10.00
N LEU A 192 36.97 -13.60 9.30
CA LEU A 192 36.51 -14.70 8.44
C LEU A 192 37.48 -14.95 7.31
N GLN A 193 38.05 -13.94 6.68
CA GLN A 193 39.08 -14.11 5.63
C GLN A 193 40.36 -14.79 6.13
N VAL A 194 40.75 -14.56 7.38
CA VAL A 194 41.84 -15.28 7.99
C VAL A 194 41.52 -16.76 8.18
N LEU A 195 40.29 -17.08 8.55
CA LEU A 195 39.82 -18.46 8.73
C LEU A 195 39.53 -19.17 7.41
N TYR A 196 39.07 -18.39 6.42
CA TYR A 196 38.65 -18.87 5.12
C TYR A 196 39.20 -17.95 4.01
N PRO A 197 40.47 -18.14 3.58
CA PRO A 197 41.12 -17.30 2.56
C PRO A 197 40.37 -17.29 1.20
N GLN A 198 39.47 -18.25 0.97
CA GLN A 198 38.63 -18.32 -0.21
C GLN A 198 37.60 -17.18 -0.26
N LEU A 199 37.36 -16.46 0.85
CA LEU A 199 36.60 -15.21 0.88
C LEU A 199 37.52 -14.06 0.38
N TYR A 200 37.70 -13.96 -0.91
CA TYR A 200 38.74 -13.14 -1.54
C TYR A 200 38.35 -11.68 -1.77
N LYS A 201 37.04 -11.33 -1.74
CA LYS A 201 36.60 -9.93 -1.94
C LYS A 201 37.02 -9.07 -0.76
N SER A 202 37.39 -7.82 -1.00
CA SER A 202 37.56 -6.84 0.08
C SER A 202 36.24 -6.55 0.78
N TYR A 203 36.28 -6.03 2.00
CA TYR A 203 35.07 -5.63 2.72
C TYR A 203 34.26 -4.57 1.96
N ASP A 204 34.95 -3.63 1.33
CA ASP A 204 34.28 -2.54 0.60
C ASP A 204 33.57 -3.05 -0.66
N GLU A 205 34.16 -4.04 -1.36
CA GLU A 205 33.51 -4.68 -2.51
C GLU A 205 32.27 -5.45 -2.09
N ILE A 206 32.37 -6.31 -1.06
CA ILE A 206 31.23 -7.11 -0.61
C ILE A 206 30.13 -6.25 0.03
N SER A 207 30.49 -5.15 0.71
CA SER A 207 29.55 -4.19 1.27
C SER A 207 28.78 -3.46 0.18
N LYS A 208 29.46 -3.03 -0.87
CA LYS A 208 28.83 -2.36 -2.03
C LYS A 208 27.87 -3.30 -2.77
N GLU A 209 28.26 -4.56 -2.95
CA GLU A 209 27.41 -5.58 -3.56
C GLU A 209 26.17 -5.86 -2.71
N TYR A 210 26.34 -5.99 -1.39
CA TYR A 210 25.24 -6.17 -0.46
C TYR A 210 24.24 -5.01 -0.50
N GLU A 211 24.71 -3.76 -0.46
CA GLU A 211 23.84 -2.59 -0.51
C GLU A 211 23.12 -2.48 -1.86
N ALA A 212 23.76 -2.80 -2.97
CA ALA A 212 23.11 -2.81 -4.28
C ALA A 212 21.97 -3.83 -4.33
N LEU A 213 22.21 -5.06 -3.84
CA LEU A 213 21.18 -6.10 -3.76
C LEU A 213 20.05 -5.72 -2.78
N ARG A 214 20.39 -5.05 -1.68
CA ARG A 214 19.41 -4.57 -0.71
C ARG A 214 18.50 -3.51 -1.33
N LEU A 215 19.06 -2.57 -2.08
CA LEU A 215 18.28 -1.53 -2.78
C LEU A 215 17.40 -2.13 -3.88
N GLU A 216 17.91 -3.09 -4.66
CA GLU A 216 17.13 -3.83 -5.65
C GLU A 216 15.94 -4.54 -4.99
N HIS A 217 16.18 -5.19 -3.86
CA HIS A 217 15.13 -5.85 -3.10
C HIS A 217 14.09 -4.86 -2.57
N GLU A 218 14.51 -3.75 -1.94
CA GLU A 218 13.59 -2.74 -1.42
C GLU A 218 12.74 -2.11 -2.54
N ALA A 219 13.28 -1.94 -3.75
CA ALA A 219 12.53 -1.45 -4.90
C ALA A 219 11.41 -2.42 -5.36
N LEU A 220 11.56 -3.72 -5.08
CA LEU A 220 10.58 -4.75 -5.42
C LEU A 220 9.59 -5.03 -4.29
N ARG A 221 9.86 -4.55 -3.07
CA ARG A 221 8.96 -4.76 -1.94
C ARG A 221 7.72 -3.88 -2.05
N ARG A 222 6.60 -4.46 -1.63
CA ARG A 222 5.41 -3.68 -1.35
C ARG A 222 5.68 -2.74 -0.16
N PRO A 223 5.39 -1.43 -0.27
CA PRO A 223 5.52 -0.51 0.84
C PRO A 223 4.67 -0.92 2.05
N PHE A 224 5.29 -0.91 3.22
CA PHE A 224 4.58 -1.08 4.48
C PHE A 224 5.36 -0.37 5.61
N ASN A 225 5.01 0.88 5.84
CA ASN A 225 5.67 1.80 6.77
C ASN A 225 5.09 1.65 8.18
N ALA A 226 5.32 0.48 8.79
CA ALA A 226 4.81 0.15 10.11
C ALA A 226 5.51 0.95 11.22
N ASP A 227 4.75 1.34 12.22
CA ASP A 227 5.22 1.85 13.50
C ASP A 227 4.59 1.04 14.66
N ASN A 228 4.87 1.44 15.89
CA ASN A 228 4.32 0.79 17.08
C ASN A 228 2.80 0.98 17.31
N LYS A 229 2.11 1.66 16.38
CA LYS A 229 0.66 1.88 16.36
C LYS A 229 0.00 1.27 15.12
N THR A 230 0.72 0.44 14.36
CA THR A 230 0.19 -0.23 13.17
C THR A 230 -0.47 -1.54 13.57
N PHE A 231 -1.75 -1.45 13.93
CA PHE A 231 -2.59 -2.59 14.32
C PHE A 231 -3.73 -2.77 13.32
N ASP A 232 -4.37 -3.93 13.35
CA ASP A 232 -5.56 -4.27 12.55
C ASP A 232 -6.86 -3.67 13.08
N VAL A 233 -6.83 -3.08 14.28
CA VAL A 233 -7.90 -2.26 14.84
C VAL A 233 -7.47 -0.80 14.82
N LEU A 234 -8.17 0.01 14.02
CA LEU A 234 -7.93 1.45 13.87
C LEU A 234 -8.98 2.21 14.67
N GLU A 235 -8.53 3.09 15.54
CA GLU A 235 -9.40 3.90 16.39
C GLU A 235 -9.38 5.36 15.92
N PHE A 236 -10.42 5.76 15.20
CA PHE A 236 -10.59 7.12 14.69
C PHE A 236 -12.03 7.61 14.92
N PRO A 237 -12.25 8.93 15.05
CA PRO A 237 -13.60 9.47 15.15
C PRO A 237 -14.41 9.17 13.87
N ALA A 238 -15.72 9.05 13.99
CA ALA A 238 -16.61 8.84 12.84
C ALA A 238 -16.58 10.03 11.86
N TYR A 239 -16.33 11.22 12.37
CA TYR A 239 -16.24 12.46 11.61
C TYR A 239 -14.95 13.18 11.97
N ASP A 240 -14.31 13.73 10.96
CA ASP A 240 -13.10 14.52 11.09
C ASP A 240 -13.28 15.84 10.35
N ASP A 241 -13.42 16.92 11.11
CA ASP A 241 -13.66 18.26 10.60
C ASP A 241 -12.39 18.92 10.04
N SER A 242 -11.26 18.21 10.09
CA SER A 242 -9.94 18.74 9.71
C SER A 242 -9.86 19.21 8.25
N ALA A 243 -10.76 18.76 7.39
CA ALA A 243 -10.78 19.16 5.98
C ALA A 243 -12.08 19.87 5.55
N GLY A 244 -13.04 20.11 6.46
CA GLY A 244 -14.33 20.73 6.14
C GLY A 244 -15.23 19.86 5.25
N ILE A 245 -15.09 18.54 5.34
CA ILE A 245 -15.80 17.56 4.49
C ILE A 245 -17.03 17.05 5.28
N LEU A 246 -18.07 17.85 5.41
CA LEU A 246 -19.26 17.49 6.19
C LEU A 246 -20.55 17.31 5.33
N GLU A 247 -20.49 17.41 4.01
CA GLU A 247 -21.67 17.42 3.14
C GLU A 247 -22.15 16.04 2.65
N HIS A 248 -21.55 14.94 3.14
CA HIS A 248 -21.95 13.57 2.77
C HIS A 248 -22.55 12.82 3.95
N ALA A 249 -23.43 11.86 3.68
CA ALA A 249 -24.06 11.03 4.72
C ALA A 249 -23.03 10.22 5.54
N THR A 250 -21.93 9.78 4.91
CA THR A 250 -20.92 8.91 5.53
C THR A 250 -19.50 9.12 4.98
N PRO A 251 -18.92 10.35 5.06
CA PRO A 251 -17.56 10.55 4.55
C PRO A 251 -16.56 9.78 5.43
N LYS A 252 -15.56 9.14 4.82
CA LYS A 252 -14.44 8.61 5.59
C LYS A 252 -13.60 9.76 6.14
N PRO A 253 -13.18 9.72 7.42
CA PRO A 253 -12.31 10.74 7.99
C PRO A 253 -10.99 10.84 7.22
N VAL A 254 -10.55 12.06 6.89
CA VAL A 254 -9.27 12.27 6.21
C VAL A 254 -8.10 11.76 7.06
N SER A 255 -8.19 11.89 8.38
CA SER A 255 -7.18 11.38 9.31
C SER A 255 -7.03 9.85 9.24
N LEU A 256 -8.13 9.11 9.07
CA LEU A 256 -8.12 7.66 8.85
C LEU A 256 -7.47 7.32 7.50
N CYS A 257 -7.91 7.98 6.42
CA CYS A 257 -7.34 7.79 5.09
C CYS A 257 -5.83 8.10 5.08
N ARG A 258 -5.43 9.20 5.70
CA ARG A 258 -4.02 9.61 5.86
C ARG A 258 -3.21 8.55 6.58
N ARG A 259 -3.72 8.02 7.70
CA ARG A 259 -3.06 6.95 8.44
C ARG A 259 -2.83 5.72 7.58
N ILE A 260 -3.84 5.23 6.89
CA ILE A 260 -3.75 4.01 6.08
C ILE A 260 -2.82 4.24 4.89
N ILE A 261 -3.03 5.29 4.10
CA ILE A 261 -2.23 5.60 2.91
C ILE A 261 -0.75 5.78 3.27
N SER A 262 -0.43 6.43 4.41
CA SER A 262 0.97 6.60 4.85
C SER A 262 1.66 5.28 5.16
N VAL A 263 0.93 4.28 5.66
CA VAL A 263 1.47 2.95 5.96
C VAL A 263 1.71 2.12 4.70
N ILE A 264 0.77 2.13 3.77
CA ILE A 264 0.77 1.20 2.63
C ILE A 264 1.34 1.79 1.34
N THR A 265 1.80 3.03 1.36
CA THR A 265 2.44 3.70 0.22
C THR A 265 3.65 4.53 0.64
N ASN A 266 4.50 4.86 -0.34
CA ASN A 266 5.59 5.84 -0.23
C ASN A 266 5.23 7.16 -0.96
N PRO A 267 5.92 8.29 -0.68
CA PRO A 267 5.83 9.50 -1.51
C PRO A 267 6.02 9.17 -2.99
N ASP A 268 5.44 9.99 -3.87
CA ASP A 268 5.46 9.87 -5.34
C ASP A 268 4.77 8.60 -5.90
N GLN A 269 4.17 7.75 -5.06
CA GLN A 269 3.37 6.62 -5.51
C GLN A 269 1.95 7.04 -5.90
N VAL A 270 1.33 6.26 -6.79
CA VAL A 270 0.00 6.49 -7.32
C VAL A 270 -1.05 5.76 -6.50
N VAL A 271 -1.99 6.51 -5.92
CA VAL A 271 -3.17 6.01 -5.20
C VAL A 271 -4.40 6.18 -6.08
N LEU A 272 -5.15 5.11 -6.29
CA LEU A 272 -6.42 5.12 -7.01
C LEU A 272 -7.58 4.96 -6.03
N ASP A 273 -8.61 5.79 -6.18
CA ASP A 273 -9.95 5.60 -5.59
C ASP A 273 -11.01 5.73 -6.69
N CYS A 274 -11.60 4.61 -7.07
CA CYS A 274 -12.59 4.57 -8.16
C CYS A 274 -14.03 4.82 -7.69
N CYS A 275 -14.25 5.07 -6.39
CA CYS A 275 -15.52 5.45 -5.78
C CYS A 275 -15.27 6.58 -4.76
N MET A 276 -14.64 7.67 -5.21
CA MET A 276 -13.99 8.64 -4.32
C MET A 276 -14.95 9.47 -3.44
N GLY A 277 -16.26 9.49 -3.74
CA GLY A 277 -17.24 10.27 -3.01
C GLY A 277 -16.82 11.74 -2.87
N LEU A 278 -16.63 12.21 -1.62
CA LEU A 278 -16.16 13.58 -1.35
C LEU A 278 -14.64 13.76 -1.42
N GLY A 279 -13.89 12.73 -1.81
CA GLY A 279 -12.45 12.82 -2.06
C GLY A 279 -11.57 12.75 -0.83
N SER A 280 -12.02 12.17 0.30
CA SER A 280 -11.22 12.05 1.53
C SER A 280 -9.88 11.34 1.31
N ALA A 281 -9.86 10.26 0.51
CA ALA A 281 -8.65 9.56 0.14
C ALA A 281 -7.73 10.44 -0.74
N GLY A 282 -8.31 11.21 -1.66
CA GLY A 282 -7.57 12.13 -2.52
C GLY A 282 -6.90 13.25 -1.75
N VAL A 283 -7.62 13.88 -0.82
CA VAL A 283 -7.05 14.88 0.11
C VAL A 283 -5.88 14.29 0.88
N ALA A 284 -6.07 13.11 1.50
CA ALA A 284 -5.03 12.44 2.25
C ALA A 284 -3.80 12.08 1.39
N ALA A 285 -4.03 11.57 0.17
CA ALA A 285 -2.94 11.20 -0.75
C ALA A 285 -2.11 12.42 -1.15
N VAL A 286 -2.75 13.51 -1.54
CA VAL A 286 -2.07 14.73 -1.97
C VAL A 286 -1.29 15.38 -0.83
N GLU A 287 -1.88 15.49 0.37
CA GLU A 287 -1.21 16.01 1.57
C GLU A 287 0.04 15.21 1.94
N LEU A 288 0.05 13.91 1.66
CA LEU A 288 1.18 13.02 1.91
C LEU A 288 2.21 13.00 0.77
N GLY A 289 2.04 13.80 -0.29
CA GLY A 289 2.94 13.81 -1.45
C GLY A 289 2.80 12.60 -2.37
N ARG A 290 1.60 11.97 -2.40
CA ARG A 290 1.27 10.91 -3.35
C ARG A 290 0.58 11.51 -4.57
N HIS A 291 0.60 10.78 -5.70
CA HIS A 291 -0.26 11.07 -6.84
C HIS A 291 -1.62 10.43 -6.61
N PHE A 292 -2.68 11.09 -7.05
CA PHE A 292 -4.03 10.59 -6.86
C PHE A 292 -4.80 10.46 -8.18
N LEU A 293 -5.44 9.32 -8.37
CA LEU A 293 -6.38 9.05 -9.44
C LEU A 293 -7.75 8.82 -8.81
N GLY A 294 -8.73 9.68 -9.11
CA GLY A 294 -10.05 9.63 -8.51
C GLY A 294 -11.16 9.53 -9.54
N CYS A 295 -12.20 8.73 -9.25
CA CYS A 295 -13.40 8.64 -10.07
C CYS A 295 -14.64 8.69 -9.21
N ASP A 296 -15.67 9.39 -9.71
CA ASP A 296 -17.03 9.35 -9.17
C ASP A 296 -18.04 9.61 -10.29
N ASN A 297 -19.17 8.91 -10.26
CA ASN A 297 -20.24 9.09 -11.24
C ASN A 297 -21.27 10.14 -10.81
N ASP A 298 -21.37 10.47 -9.51
CA ASP A 298 -22.27 11.50 -9.02
C ASP A 298 -21.70 12.91 -9.28
N PRO A 299 -22.39 13.76 -10.09
CA PRO A 299 -21.87 15.09 -10.43
C PRO A 299 -21.68 16.00 -9.21
N LYS A 300 -22.54 15.85 -8.18
CA LYS A 300 -22.48 16.65 -6.96
C LYS A 300 -21.27 16.27 -6.13
N TYR A 301 -21.09 14.97 -5.86
CA TYR A 301 -19.96 14.48 -5.08
C TYR A 301 -18.64 14.74 -5.80
N PHE A 302 -18.58 14.52 -7.10
CA PHE A 302 -17.42 14.85 -7.92
C PHE A 302 -17.01 16.32 -7.78
N ALA A 303 -17.94 17.26 -7.93
CA ALA A 303 -17.64 18.70 -7.85
C ALA A 303 -17.16 19.12 -6.44
N ILE A 304 -17.61 18.45 -5.40
CA ILE A 304 -17.16 18.69 -4.02
C ILE A 304 -15.74 18.10 -3.82
N ALA A 305 -15.52 16.85 -4.26
CA ALA A 305 -14.23 16.20 -4.19
C ALA A 305 -13.13 16.99 -4.90
N GLU A 306 -13.42 17.48 -6.12
CA GLU A 306 -12.50 18.30 -6.91
C GLU A 306 -12.02 19.52 -6.11
N LYS A 307 -12.93 20.27 -5.50
CA LYS A 307 -12.60 21.44 -4.67
C LYS A 307 -11.76 21.07 -3.44
N HIS A 308 -12.10 19.96 -2.78
CA HIS A 308 -11.36 19.52 -1.58
C HIS A 308 -9.94 19.12 -1.93
N ILE A 309 -9.75 18.33 -3.00
CA ILE A 309 -8.44 17.86 -3.44
C ILE A 309 -7.62 19.04 -3.99
N GLU A 310 -8.22 19.95 -4.76
CA GLU A 310 -7.55 21.16 -5.23
C GLU A 310 -7.04 22.02 -4.07
N ARG A 311 -7.88 22.26 -3.06
CA ARG A 311 -7.50 23.01 -1.86
C ARG A 311 -6.33 22.33 -1.11
N ALA A 312 -6.36 21.02 -0.97
CA ALA A 312 -5.28 20.26 -0.36
C ALA A 312 -3.98 20.37 -1.16
N ALA A 313 -4.06 20.36 -2.49
CA ALA A 313 -2.91 20.52 -3.38
C ALA A 313 -2.26 21.91 -3.32
N GLN A 314 -3.06 22.94 -3.06
CA GLN A 314 -2.58 24.33 -2.91
C GLN A 314 -1.97 24.62 -1.53
N SER A 315 -2.30 23.82 -0.52
CA SER A 315 -1.81 23.99 0.85
C SER A 315 -1.24 22.67 1.37
N PRO A 316 -0.11 22.20 0.84
CA PRO A 316 0.47 20.95 1.27
C PRO A 316 0.89 21.08 2.74
N SER A 317 0.10 20.51 3.64
CA SER A 317 0.54 20.30 5.02
C SER A 317 1.58 19.18 4.97
N PHE A 318 2.88 19.54 5.05
CA PHE A 318 3.96 18.57 5.17
C PHE A 318 3.78 17.77 6.48
N TYR A 319 3.03 16.68 6.42
CA TYR A 319 3.02 15.69 7.47
C TYR A 319 4.35 14.93 7.40
N THR A 320 5.39 15.52 7.99
CA THR A 320 6.62 14.80 8.30
C THR A 320 6.26 13.79 9.40
N LEU A 321 6.24 12.49 9.07
CA LEU A 321 6.33 11.44 10.08
C LEU A 321 7.55 11.75 10.97
N PRO A 322 7.47 11.61 12.30
CA PRO A 322 8.50 12.04 13.25
C PRO A 322 9.90 11.48 12.98
N ASN A 323 10.04 10.45 12.16
CA ASN A 323 11.31 9.78 11.87
C ASN A 323 11.89 10.03 10.47
N ASN A 324 11.27 10.85 9.61
CA ASN A 324 11.71 11.04 8.22
C ASN A 324 12.27 12.45 7.92
N ARG A 325 12.64 13.23 8.94
CA ARG A 325 13.31 14.53 8.75
C ARG A 325 14.68 14.45 8.07
N MET A 326 15.25 13.25 7.89
CA MET A 326 16.63 13.11 7.37
C MET A 326 16.73 12.86 5.87
N HIS A 327 15.66 12.57 5.14
CA HIS A 327 15.79 12.20 3.71
C HIS A 327 15.46 13.30 2.71
N LEU A 328 14.77 14.37 3.07
CA LEU A 328 14.40 15.43 2.12
C LEU A 328 15.47 16.52 1.95
N THR A 329 16.34 16.74 2.92
CA THR A 329 17.47 17.67 2.80
C THR A 329 18.66 17.12 2.00
N ALA A 330 18.69 15.82 1.71
CA ALA A 330 19.76 15.20 0.94
C ALA A 330 19.63 15.36 -0.58
N PHE A 331 18.50 15.83 -1.10
CA PHE A 331 18.25 15.93 -2.55
C PHE A 331 18.05 17.33 -3.10
N GLY A 332 18.34 18.40 -2.35
CA GLY A 332 18.48 19.75 -2.91
C GLY A 332 17.27 20.27 -3.71
N VAL A 333 16.03 19.87 -3.37
CA VAL A 333 14.83 20.35 -4.06
C VAL A 333 14.29 21.53 -3.28
N GLU A 334 14.70 22.73 -3.66
CA GLU A 334 13.95 23.96 -3.38
C GLU A 334 12.61 23.89 -4.13
N SER A 335 11.50 24.08 -3.39
CA SER A 335 10.12 24.33 -3.84
C SER A 335 9.80 23.90 -5.28
N ALA A 336 9.27 22.68 -5.45
CA ALA A 336 8.63 22.29 -6.72
C ALA A 336 7.29 23.04 -6.86
N GLU A 337 7.12 23.79 -7.93
CA GLU A 337 5.83 24.30 -8.38
C GLU A 337 4.85 23.15 -8.57
N VAL A 338 3.63 23.31 -8.04
CA VAL A 338 2.53 22.36 -8.26
C VAL A 338 2.15 22.41 -9.73
N ILE A 339 2.59 21.45 -10.51
CA ILE A 339 2.19 21.31 -11.91
C ILE A 339 1.01 20.35 -11.96
N PRO A 340 -0.17 20.76 -12.45
CA PRO A 340 -1.27 19.84 -12.72
C PRO A 340 -0.81 18.75 -13.70
N LEU A 341 -1.25 17.53 -13.52
CA LEU A 341 -1.04 16.45 -14.51
C LEU A 341 -1.62 16.89 -15.86
N GLN A 342 -0.78 17.38 -16.76
CA GLN A 342 -1.16 17.46 -18.17
C GLN A 342 -1.24 16.02 -18.68
N SER A 343 -2.22 15.76 -19.55
CA SER A 343 -2.58 14.46 -20.14
C SER A 343 -1.43 13.67 -20.80
N ASN A 344 -0.22 14.19 -20.77
CA ASN A 344 0.95 13.65 -21.47
C ASN A 344 1.77 12.64 -20.67
N LEU A 345 1.50 12.42 -19.36
CA LEU A 345 2.22 11.38 -18.59
C LEU A 345 1.82 9.94 -19.03
N PHE A 346 0.72 9.83 -19.78
CA PHE A 346 0.22 8.57 -20.33
C PHE A 346 0.24 8.54 -21.88
N ALA A 347 0.82 9.55 -22.54
CA ALA A 347 0.69 9.74 -23.99
C ALA A 347 1.81 9.10 -24.83
N GLU A 348 2.81 8.43 -24.27
CA GLU A 348 3.85 7.80 -25.07
C GLU A 348 4.03 6.30 -24.74
N VAL A 349 3.04 5.51 -25.13
CA VAL A 349 3.30 4.11 -25.55
C VAL A 349 2.96 4.03 -27.03
N PRO A 350 3.95 3.87 -27.94
CA PRO A 350 3.66 3.72 -29.36
C PRO A 350 2.78 2.49 -29.56
N ALA A 351 1.63 2.67 -30.20
CA ALA A 351 0.80 1.57 -30.68
C ALA A 351 1.66 0.67 -31.57
N ALA A 352 2.03 -0.50 -31.06
CA ALA A 352 2.61 -1.55 -31.87
C ALA A 352 1.59 -1.90 -32.97
N LYS A 353 1.96 -1.62 -34.23
CA LYS A 353 1.19 -1.98 -35.41
C LYS A 353 0.92 -3.49 -35.37
N LEU A 354 -0.32 -3.88 -35.12
CA LEU A 354 -0.83 -5.18 -35.51
C LEU A 354 -0.94 -5.18 -37.04
N GLY A 355 0.16 -5.58 -37.68
CA GLY A 355 0.20 -5.90 -39.08
C GLY A 355 -0.35 -7.30 -39.27
N GLY A 356 -1.44 -7.42 -40.03
CA GLY A 356 -2.01 -8.68 -40.44
C GLY A 356 -1.13 -9.49 -41.39
N LYS A 357 -1.23 -10.76 -41.23
CA LYS A 357 -1.53 -11.74 -42.28
C LYS A 357 -2.05 -13.00 -41.60
#